data_dd9b985fa0b12b87cd5f9f3f82a90c82
#
_entry.id   dd9b985fa0b12b87cd5f9f3f82a90c82
#
_cell.length_a   1.000
_cell.length_b   1.000
_cell.length_c   1.000
_cell.angle_alpha   90.00
_cell.angle_beta   90.00
_cell.angle_gamma   90.00
#
_symmetry.space_group_name_H-M   'P 1'
#
loop_
_entity.id
_entity.type
_entity.pdbx_description
1 polymer ?
#
loop_
_entity_poly.entity_id
_entity_poly.type
_entity_poly.pdbx_seq_one_letter_code
_entity_poly.pdbx_strand_id
1 'polypeptide(L)'
;MSARVLIVDDEPSLRRTLERALTSFHYQVVSVGDPHSAYLILDESRFDLVLLDLRLPQMAGDTFFLAIVRRWPRLLGRVILMSGDPPSPHADWPPELAACPILSKPFTLDSLVKLVGVVLAQAETRSDLREGNGHG
;
A
#
# COMPACT_ATOMS: atom_id res chain seq x y z
N MET A 1 -16.64 -4.56 9.05
CA MET A 1 -16.13 -5.34 7.91
C MET A 1 -14.62 -5.28 7.88
N SER A 2 -13.99 -6.38 7.45
CA SER A 2 -12.53 -6.43 7.41
C SER A 2 -11.99 -5.63 6.24
N ALA A 3 -10.95 -4.85 6.50
CA ALA A 3 -10.25 -4.15 5.44
C ALA A 3 -9.51 -5.14 4.55
N ARG A 4 -9.40 -4.84 3.27
CA ARG A 4 -8.71 -5.66 2.28
C ARG A 4 -7.37 -5.03 1.94
N VAL A 5 -6.31 -5.82 2.09
CA VAL A 5 -4.93 -5.37 1.90
C VAL A 5 -4.29 -6.15 0.75
N LEU A 6 -3.70 -5.43 -0.19
CA LEU A 6 -2.92 -6.02 -1.28
C LEU A 6 -1.43 -5.84 -0.97
N ILE A 7 -0.67 -6.92 -1.04
CA ILE A 7 0.78 -6.89 -0.88
C ILE A 7 1.42 -7.12 -2.25
N VAL A 8 2.32 -6.23 -2.65
CA VAL A 8 3.08 -6.35 -3.91
C VAL A 8 4.56 -6.38 -3.57
N ASP A 9 5.12 -7.57 -3.58
CA ASP A 9 6.53 -7.82 -3.23
C ASP A 9 7.00 -9.08 -3.95
N ASP A 10 8.17 -9.05 -4.57
CA ASP A 10 8.68 -10.19 -5.34
C ASP A 10 9.29 -11.30 -4.48
N GLU A 11 9.44 -11.09 -3.17
CA GLU A 11 10.02 -12.08 -2.26
C GLU A 11 8.95 -12.96 -1.65
N PRO A 12 8.85 -14.26 -2.05
CA PRO A 12 7.75 -15.11 -1.59
C PRO A 12 7.73 -15.33 -0.07
N SER A 13 8.90 -15.45 0.57
CA SER A 13 8.96 -15.67 2.02
C SER A 13 8.42 -14.47 2.80
N LEU A 14 8.76 -13.26 2.34
CA LEU A 14 8.27 -12.05 2.97
C LEU A 14 6.75 -11.91 2.77
N ARG A 15 6.24 -12.20 1.56
CA ARG A 15 4.78 -12.18 1.32
C ARG A 15 4.04 -13.10 2.29
N ARG A 16 4.53 -14.33 2.49
CA ARG A 16 3.90 -15.27 3.43
C ARG A 16 3.92 -14.75 4.86
N THR A 17 5.01 -14.17 5.28
CA THR A 17 5.15 -13.59 6.63
C THR A 17 4.15 -12.45 6.82
N LEU A 18 4.06 -11.55 5.85
CA LEU A 18 3.14 -10.42 5.90
C LEU A 18 1.68 -10.88 5.87
N GLU A 19 1.37 -11.85 5.03
CA GLU A 19 0.02 -12.41 4.97
C GLU A 19 -0.42 -12.97 6.31
N ARG A 20 0.44 -13.76 6.95
CA ARG A 20 0.14 -14.36 8.26
C ARG A 20 -0.07 -13.30 9.32
N ALA A 21 0.82 -12.30 9.35
CA ALA A 21 0.74 -11.24 10.34
C ALA A 21 -0.57 -10.45 10.21
N LEU A 22 -0.89 -10.01 9.00
CA LEU A 22 -2.07 -9.18 8.77
C LEU A 22 -3.36 -10.00 8.90
N THR A 23 -3.37 -11.25 8.45
CA THR A 23 -4.53 -12.12 8.62
C THR A 23 -4.84 -12.34 10.11
N SER A 24 -3.81 -12.43 10.96
CA SER A 24 -4.03 -12.60 12.40
C SER A 24 -4.70 -11.39 13.05
N PHE A 25 -4.64 -10.23 12.39
CA PHE A 25 -5.35 -9.01 12.82
C PHE A 25 -6.66 -8.81 12.06
N HIS A 26 -7.17 -9.87 11.45
CA HIS A 26 -8.49 -9.90 10.79
C HIS A 26 -8.58 -9.10 9.50
N TYR A 27 -7.45 -8.76 8.86
CA TYR A 27 -7.46 -8.19 7.53
C TYR A 27 -7.65 -9.30 6.48
N GLN A 28 -8.32 -8.98 5.39
CA GLN A 28 -8.37 -9.85 4.22
C GLN A 28 -7.17 -9.51 3.34
N VAL A 29 -6.29 -10.47 3.10
CA VAL A 29 -5.00 -10.22 2.48
C VAL A 29 -4.86 -11.00 1.18
N VAL A 30 -4.42 -10.32 0.14
CA VAL A 30 -3.99 -10.93 -1.12
C VAL A 30 -2.57 -10.47 -1.38
N SER A 31 -1.69 -11.35 -1.84
CA SER A 31 -0.34 -10.96 -2.21
C SER A 31 0.00 -11.40 -3.62
N VAL A 32 0.77 -10.57 -4.30
CA VAL A 32 1.26 -10.84 -5.65
C VAL A 32 2.74 -10.46 -5.72
N GLY A 33 3.44 -11.06 -6.70
CA GLY A 33 4.88 -10.90 -6.79
C GLY A 33 5.37 -9.94 -7.88
N ASP A 34 4.46 -9.33 -8.64
CA ASP A 34 4.85 -8.49 -9.77
C ASP A 34 3.79 -7.43 -10.07
N PRO A 35 4.17 -6.35 -10.78
CA PRO A 35 3.26 -5.26 -11.08
C PRO A 35 2.08 -5.65 -11.97
N HIS A 36 2.29 -6.55 -12.92
CA HIS A 36 1.22 -6.97 -13.83
C HIS A 36 0.10 -7.68 -13.09
N SER A 37 0.46 -8.63 -12.23
CA SER A 37 -0.52 -9.34 -11.38
C SER A 37 -1.24 -8.37 -10.45
N ALA A 38 -0.53 -7.40 -9.89
CA ALA A 38 -1.12 -6.39 -9.02
C ALA A 38 -2.16 -5.55 -9.78
N TYR A 39 -1.81 -5.10 -10.98
CA TYR A 39 -2.74 -4.31 -11.78
C TYR A 39 -4.00 -5.08 -12.11
N LEU A 40 -3.87 -6.36 -12.49
CA LEU A 40 -5.02 -7.19 -12.82
C LEU A 40 -5.96 -7.36 -11.64
N ILE A 41 -5.42 -7.61 -10.45
CA ILE A 41 -6.25 -7.81 -9.28
C ILE A 41 -6.89 -6.51 -8.78
N LEU A 42 -6.21 -5.39 -8.95
CA LEU A 42 -6.79 -4.08 -8.64
C LEU A 42 -7.94 -3.73 -9.58
N ASP A 43 -7.89 -4.22 -10.82
CA ASP A 43 -8.96 -4.01 -11.78
C ASP A 43 -10.20 -4.86 -11.46
N GLU A 44 -10.02 -6.01 -10.84
CA GLU A 44 -11.10 -6.94 -10.50
C GLU A 44 -11.71 -6.69 -9.13
N SER A 45 -10.93 -6.19 -8.17
CA SER A 45 -11.33 -6.10 -6.77
C SER A 45 -10.91 -4.79 -6.15
N ARG A 46 -11.70 -4.33 -5.19
CA ARG A 46 -11.41 -3.13 -4.43
C ARG A 46 -10.55 -3.48 -3.22
N PHE A 47 -9.47 -2.73 -3.03
CA PHE A 47 -8.61 -2.84 -1.87
C PHE A 47 -8.63 -1.55 -1.06
N ASP A 48 -8.46 -1.68 0.25
CA ASP A 48 -8.44 -0.55 1.17
C ASP A 48 -7.03 -0.04 1.42
N LEU A 49 -6.03 -0.88 1.16
CA LEU A 49 -4.63 -0.56 1.38
C LEU A 49 -3.75 -1.39 0.45
N VAL A 50 -2.67 -0.79 -0.05
CA VAL A 50 -1.64 -1.48 -0.82
C VAL A 50 -0.31 -1.33 -0.11
N LEU A 51 0.36 -2.45 0.15
CA LEU A 51 1.76 -2.48 0.59
C LEU A 51 2.60 -2.74 -0.65
N LEU A 52 3.44 -1.77 -1.02
CA LEU A 52 4.15 -1.80 -2.29
C LEU A 52 5.65 -1.74 -2.09
N ASP A 53 6.36 -2.78 -2.55
CA ASP A 53 7.81 -2.78 -2.58
C ASP A 53 8.29 -1.82 -3.68
N LEU A 54 9.23 -0.96 -3.34
CA LEU A 54 9.83 -0.04 -4.31
C LEU A 54 10.76 -0.75 -5.30
N ARG A 55 11.20 -1.97 -4.98
CA ARG A 55 12.05 -2.77 -5.86
C ARG A 55 11.27 -3.94 -6.45
N LEU A 56 10.69 -3.71 -7.63
CA LEU A 56 10.02 -4.76 -8.38
C LEU A 56 10.83 -5.10 -9.63
N PRO A 57 10.85 -6.38 -10.07
CA PRO A 57 11.75 -6.80 -11.14
C PRO A 57 11.42 -6.23 -12.52
N GLN A 58 10.14 -5.98 -12.82
CA GLN A 58 9.72 -5.55 -14.15
C GLN A 58 9.49 -4.04 -14.24
N MET A 59 9.29 -3.37 -13.13
CA MET A 59 8.95 -1.95 -13.11
C MET A 59 9.32 -1.39 -11.73
N ALA A 60 9.95 -0.22 -11.72
CA ALA A 60 10.23 0.46 -10.46
C ALA A 60 8.94 0.75 -9.70
N GLY A 61 8.97 0.58 -8.37
CA GLY A 61 7.78 0.77 -7.54
C GLY A 61 7.21 2.17 -7.61
N ASP A 62 8.06 3.20 -7.77
CA ASP A 62 7.60 4.58 -7.93
C ASP A 62 6.80 4.77 -9.22
N THR A 63 7.25 4.17 -10.33
CA THR A 63 6.53 4.20 -11.60
C THR A 63 5.19 3.48 -11.47
N PHE A 64 5.19 2.32 -10.82
CA PHE A 64 3.97 1.55 -10.62
C PHE A 64 2.99 2.29 -9.72
N PHE A 65 3.48 2.92 -8.64
CA PHE A 65 2.65 3.73 -7.75
C PHE A 65 1.88 4.80 -8.54
N LEU A 66 2.59 5.56 -9.37
CA LEU A 66 1.95 6.60 -10.15
C LEU A 66 0.89 6.05 -11.10
N ALA A 67 1.17 4.90 -11.71
CA ALA A 67 0.22 4.26 -12.61
C ALA A 67 -1.08 3.89 -11.89
N ILE A 68 -0.98 3.28 -10.71
CA ILE A 68 -2.18 2.81 -9.99
C ILE A 68 -2.98 3.95 -9.37
N VAL A 69 -2.34 5.00 -8.85
CA VAL A 69 -3.09 6.11 -8.27
C VAL A 69 -3.74 6.99 -9.34
N ARG A 70 -3.21 7.01 -10.55
CA ARG A 70 -3.86 7.69 -11.68
C ARG A 70 -5.09 6.92 -12.16
N ARG A 71 -4.97 5.59 -12.19
CA ARG A 71 -6.08 4.72 -12.61
C ARG A 71 -7.15 4.61 -11.54
N TRP A 72 -6.74 4.54 -10.27
CA TRP A 72 -7.64 4.42 -9.12
C TRP A 72 -7.30 5.50 -8.08
N PRO A 73 -7.77 6.74 -8.28
CA PRO A 73 -7.41 7.87 -7.40
C PRO A 73 -7.78 7.66 -5.93
N ARG A 74 -8.73 6.78 -5.62
CA ARG A 74 -9.06 6.48 -4.24
C ARG A 74 -7.91 5.82 -3.48
N LEU A 75 -6.91 5.29 -4.18
CA LEU A 75 -5.73 4.71 -3.54
C LEU A 75 -4.77 5.76 -2.98
N LEU A 76 -4.92 7.03 -3.34
CA LEU A 76 -4.14 8.09 -2.72
C LEU A 76 -4.41 8.09 -1.21
N GLY A 77 -3.31 8.07 -0.42
CA GLY A 77 -3.42 7.94 1.02
C GLY A 77 -3.66 6.52 1.51
N ARG A 78 -3.66 5.54 0.63
CA ARG A 78 -3.90 4.12 0.95
C ARG A 78 -2.75 3.23 0.48
N VAL A 79 -1.56 3.78 0.31
CA VAL A 79 -0.37 3.02 -0.11
C VAL A 79 0.74 3.24 0.92
N ILE A 80 1.32 2.13 1.37
CA ILE A 80 2.53 2.13 2.18
C ILE A 80 3.65 1.59 1.31
N LEU A 81 4.74 2.33 1.19
CA LEU A 81 5.92 1.90 0.44
C LEU A 81 6.84 1.08 1.34
N MET A 82 7.43 0.03 0.80
CA MET A 82 8.45 -0.76 1.50
C MET A 82 9.77 -0.60 0.78
N SER A 83 10.84 -0.35 1.51
CA SER A 83 12.16 -0.13 0.92
C SER A 83 13.26 -0.74 1.77
N GLY A 84 14.23 -1.41 1.10
CA GLY A 84 15.43 -1.93 1.75
C GLY A 84 16.54 -0.90 1.89
N ASP A 85 16.45 0.19 1.15
CA ASP A 85 17.43 1.29 1.24
C ASP A 85 16.86 2.39 2.13
N PRO A 86 17.73 3.15 2.84
CA PRO A 86 17.24 4.29 3.58
C PRO A 86 16.50 5.22 2.63
N PRO A 87 15.29 5.64 2.99
CA PRO A 87 14.56 6.53 2.12
C PRO A 87 15.27 7.88 2.08
N SER A 88 16.03 8.13 1.02
CA SER A 88 16.34 9.49 0.65
C SER A 88 15.12 9.97 -0.10
N PRO A 89 14.41 10.95 0.43
CA PRO A 89 13.39 11.56 -0.41
C PRO A 89 14.10 12.11 -1.63
N HIS A 90 13.82 11.52 -2.78
CA HIS A 90 14.32 12.06 -4.03
C HIS A 90 13.65 13.42 -4.22
N ALA A 91 14.45 14.46 -4.43
CA ALA A 91 13.94 15.81 -4.60
C ALA A 91 12.96 15.94 -5.78
N ASP A 92 13.02 14.98 -6.70
CA ASP A 92 12.19 14.91 -7.90
C ASP A 92 10.96 14.00 -7.76
N TRP A 93 10.70 13.47 -6.56
CA TRP A 93 9.49 12.67 -6.36
C TRP A 93 8.25 13.57 -6.44
N PRO A 94 7.21 13.14 -7.17
CA PRO A 94 5.94 13.86 -7.14
C PRO A 94 5.39 13.95 -5.72
N PRO A 95 4.61 14.99 -5.41
CA PRO A 95 4.05 15.15 -4.06
C PRO A 95 3.26 13.93 -3.57
N GLU A 96 2.54 13.26 -4.44
CA GLU A 96 1.75 12.08 -4.09
C GLU A 96 2.63 10.94 -3.57
N LEU A 97 3.78 10.73 -4.20
CA LEU A 97 4.73 9.70 -3.80
C LEU A 97 5.47 10.09 -2.53
N ALA A 98 5.90 11.36 -2.45
CA ALA A 98 6.61 11.88 -1.28
C ALA A 98 5.76 11.85 -0.03
N ALA A 99 4.44 11.90 -0.17
CA ALA A 99 3.51 11.85 0.96
C ALA A 99 3.23 10.43 1.46
N CYS A 100 3.65 9.39 0.74
CA CYS A 100 3.40 8.02 1.17
C CYS A 100 4.22 7.66 2.40
N PRO A 101 3.63 6.97 3.38
CA PRO A 101 4.40 6.37 4.46
C PRO A 101 5.37 5.34 3.91
N ILE A 102 6.57 5.29 4.46
CA ILE A 102 7.61 4.35 4.05
C ILE A 102 7.97 3.45 5.22
N LEU A 103 7.97 2.14 4.96
CA LEU A 103 8.39 1.14 5.93
C LEU A 103 9.75 0.61 5.50
N SER A 104 10.79 0.89 6.29
CA SER A 104 12.16 0.48 5.95
C SER A 104 12.41 -0.97 6.32
N LYS A 105 12.95 -1.74 5.39
CA LYS A 105 13.36 -3.13 5.63
C LYS A 105 14.76 -3.15 6.26
N PRO A 106 15.04 -3.98 7.25
CA PRO A 106 14.09 -4.86 7.91
C PRO A 106 13.19 -4.10 8.88
N PHE A 107 11.94 -4.52 8.96
CA PHE A 107 10.99 -3.94 9.90
C PHE A 107 10.41 -5.03 10.81
N THR A 108 9.87 -4.63 11.96
CA THR A 108 9.18 -5.56 12.84
C THR A 108 7.72 -5.71 12.40
N LEU A 109 7.12 -6.86 12.69
CA LEU A 109 5.71 -7.06 12.43
C LEU A 109 4.85 -6.08 13.23
N ASP A 110 5.29 -5.74 14.44
CA ASP A 110 4.61 -4.74 15.26
C ASP A 110 4.58 -3.37 14.58
N SER A 111 5.70 -2.92 14.01
CA SER A 111 5.77 -1.67 13.26
C SER A 111 4.84 -1.68 12.06
N LEU A 112 4.80 -2.80 11.33
CA LEU A 112 3.94 -2.96 10.18
C LEU A 112 2.48 -2.84 10.56
N VAL A 113 2.04 -3.59 11.57
CA VAL A 113 0.64 -3.63 12.00
C VAL A 113 0.18 -2.27 12.50
N LYS A 114 1.03 -1.59 13.27
CA LYS A 114 0.73 -0.24 13.74
C LYS A 114 0.56 0.74 12.59
N LEU A 115 1.47 0.71 11.61
CA LEU A 115 1.41 1.63 10.47
C LEU A 115 0.18 1.35 9.61
N VAL A 116 -0.13 0.09 9.36
CA VAL A 116 -1.34 -0.30 8.62
C VAL A 116 -2.58 0.26 9.31
N GLY A 117 -2.69 0.10 10.63
CA GLY A 117 -3.82 0.63 11.38
C GLY A 117 -3.96 2.13 11.30
N VAL A 118 -2.84 2.85 11.42
CA VAL A 118 -2.82 4.32 11.32
C VAL A 118 -3.26 4.79 9.93
N VAL A 119 -2.72 4.18 8.89
CA VAL A 119 -3.04 4.58 7.50
C VAL A 119 -4.51 4.32 7.18
N LEU A 120 -5.03 3.16 7.58
CA LEU A 120 -6.45 2.85 7.37
C LEU A 120 -7.36 3.80 8.13
N ALA A 121 -7.04 4.13 9.37
CA ALA A 121 -7.83 5.07 10.15
C ALA A 121 -7.84 6.47 9.52
N GLN A 122 -6.71 6.95 9.04
CA GLN A 122 -6.60 8.24 8.36
C GLN A 122 -7.41 8.25 7.05
N ALA A 123 -7.35 7.16 6.29
CA ALA A 123 -8.09 7.04 5.04
C ALA A 123 -9.59 7.03 5.26
N GLU A 124 -10.09 6.34 6.29
CA GLU A 124 -11.50 6.34 6.66
C GLU A 124 -11.97 7.72 7.06
N THR A 125 -11.20 8.43 7.88
CA THR A 125 -11.52 9.79 8.31
C THR A 125 -11.65 10.72 7.11
N ARG A 126 -10.74 10.62 6.13
CA ARG A 126 -10.81 11.44 4.91
C ARG A 126 -12.03 11.12 4.07
N SER A 127 -12.38 9.83 3.96
CA SER A 127 -13.58 9.41 3.24
C SER A 127 -14.85 9.96 3.88
N ASP A 128 -14.95 9.88 5.21
CA ASP A 128 -16.07 10.41 5.96
C ASP A 128 -16.20 11.92 5.77
N LEU A 129 -15.10 12.65 5.81
CA LEU A 129 -15.11 14.10 5.59
C LEU A 129 -15.55 14.45 4.17
N ARG A 130 -15.12 13.69 3.16
CA ARG A 130 -15.55 13.89 1.77
C ARG A 130 -17.04 13.64 1.60
N GLU A 131 -17.56 12.59 2.19
CA GLU A 131 -18.98 12.27 2.14
C GLU A 131 -19.81 13.35 2.83
N GLY A 132 -19.36 13.81 4.00
CA GLY A 132 -20.02 14.91 4.71
C GLY A 132 -20.06 16.19 3.88
N ASN A 133 -18.97 16.53 3.20
CA ASN A 133 -18.90 17.72 2.35
C ASN A 133 -19.71 17.57 1.07
N GLY A 134 -19.83 16.35 0.56
CA GLY A 134 -20.56 16.05 -0.65
C GLY A 134 -22.07 16.23 -0.52
N HIS A 135 -22.58 16.20 0.68
CA HIS A 135 -24.00 16.35 0.96
C HIS A 135 -24.40 17.75 1.49
N GLY A 136 -23.40 18.57 1.67
CA GLY A 136 -23.60 19.95 2.17
C GLY A 136 -23.89 20.93 1.04
#